data_5c3bde3fb4b6358573b9ecbca4874bb2
#
_entry.id   5c3bde3fb4b6358573b9ecbca4874bb2
#
_cell.length_a   1.000
_cell.length_b   1.000
_cell.length_c   1.000
_cell.angle_alpha   90.00
_cell.angle_beta   90.00
_cell.angle_gamma   90.00
#
_symmetry.space_group_name_H-M   'P 1'
#
loop_
_entity.id
_entity.type
_entity.pdbx_description
1 polymer ?
#
loop_
_entity_poly.entity_id
_entity_poly.type
_entity_poly.pdbx_seq_one_letter_code
_entity_poly.pdbx_strand_id
1 'polypeptide(L)'
;MPYRRLPNTDLARLHALHNAIQRAQTADYTEQVLPYKVQSEAQRFLVQFENAVVQSKDNYNSKVNANKQYRHIVQNARMYISHFIQVLNLAVIRGEIKKDLKALYGLDINNHIVPDLSTEECILEWGKKIIEGEQQRVAMGGFAIYNPTINKVKVHYDIF
;
A
#
# COMPACT_ATOMS: atom_id res chain seq x y z
N MET A 1 27.28 -42.03 3.49
CA MET A 1 27.27 -40.91 4.48
C MET A 1 25.98 -40.13 4.31
N PRO A 2 25.25 -39.82 5.37
CA PRO A 2 24.07 -39.01 5.26
C PRO A 2 24.46 -37.61 4.78
N TYR A 3 23.82 -37.17 3.70
CA TYR A 3 24.04 -35.86 3.12
C TYR A 3 23.54 -34.78 4.09
N ARG A 4 24.46 -34.08 4.75
CA ARG A 4 24.11 -32.95 5.61
C ARG A 4 23.82 -31.73 4.74
N ARG A 5 22.56 -31.35 4.66
CA ARG A 5 22.20 -30.08 4.03
C ARG A 5 22.71 -28.91 4.86
N LEU A 6 23.41 -27.99 4.22
CA LEU A 6 23.77 -26.72 4.86
C LEU A 6 22.50 -25.91 5.17
N PRO A 7 22.51 -25.12 6.25
CA PRO A 7 21.39 -24.25 6.58
C PRO A 7 21.14 -23.26 5.44
N ASN A 8 19.92 -23.25 4.90
CA ASN A 8 19.54 -22.48 3.72
C ASN A 8 18.66 -21.25 4.04
N THR A 9 18.16 -21.13 5.28
CA THR A 9 17.41 -19.96 5.75
C THR A 9 18.26 -19.15 6.74
N ASP A 10 17.98 -17.85 6.83
CA ASP A 10 18.72 -16.98 7.75
C ASP A 10 18.57 -17.40 9.21
N LEU A 11 17.36 -17.84 9.59
CA LEU A 11 17.11 -18.39 10.93
C LEU A 11 17.92 -19.66 11.18
N ALA A 12 17.98 -20.59 10.23
CA ALA A 12 18.77 -21.82 10.36
C ALA A 12 20.29 -21.52 10.41
N ARG A 13 20.75 -20.53 9.66
CA ARG A 13 22.15 -20.05 9.70
C ARG A 13 22.50 -19.44 11.05
N LEU A 14 21.59 -18.61 11.58
CA LEU A 14 21.71 -17.99 12.89
C LEU A 14 21.80 -19.04 13.99
N HIS A 15 20.89 -20.02 13.99
CA HIS A 15 20.92 -21.14 14.94
C HIS A 15 22.21 -21.98 14.83
N ALA A 16 22.67 -22.25 13.60
CA ALA A 16 23.89 -23.00 13.40
C ALA A 16 25.13 -22.26 13.95
N LEU A 17 25.20 -20.94 13.71
CA LEU A 17 26.28 -20.08 14.22
C LEU A 17 26.24 -19.99 15.73
N HIS A 18 25.08 -19.80 16.33
CA HIS A 18 24.89 -19.77 17.79
C HIS A 18 25.33 -21.07 18.43
N ASN A 19 24.91 -22.22 17.91
CA ASN A 19 25.30 -23.55 18.40
C ASN A 19 26.79 -23.79 18.24
N ALA A 20 27.42 -23.33 17.16
CA ALA A 20 28.85 -23.48 16.98
C ALA A 20 29.66 -22.66 18.01
N ILE A 21 29.25 -21.43 18.28
CA ILE A 21 29.87 -20.56 19.29
C ILE A 21 29.68 -21.15 20.69
N GLN A 22 28.48 -21.61 21.04
CA GLN A 22 28.19 -22.20 22.33
C GLN A 22 29.04 -23.46 22.57
N ARG A 23 29.17 -24.34 21.57
CA ARG A 23 30.03 -25.53 21.67
C ARG A 23 31.51 -25.17 21.84
N ALA A 24 31.97 -24.15 21.11
CA ALA A 24 33.35 -23.71 21.23
C ALA A 24 33.67 -23.09 22.60
N GLN A 25 32.68 -22.50 23.30
CA GLN A 25 32.82 -21.94 24.63
C GLN A 25 32.77 -23.01 25.75
N THR A 26 32.04 -24.11 25.50
CA THR A 26 31.86 -25.20 26.49
C THR A 26 32.85 -26.36 26.32
N ALA A 27 33.62 -26.39 25.24
CA ALA A 27 34.59 -27.42 24.95
C ALA A 27 35.81 -27.29 25.86
N ASP A 28 36.30 -28.43 26.41
CA ASP A 28 37.56 -28.48 27.13
C ASP A 28 38.73 -28.10 26.23
N TYR A 29 39.80 -27.57 26.82
CA TYR A 29 40.98 -27.09 26.11
C TYR A 29 41.59 -28.14 25.16
N THR A 30 41.42 -29.40 25.45
CA THR A 30 41.90 -30.53 24.62
C THR A 30 40.98 -30.81 23.41
N GLU A 31 39.73 -30.37 23.45
CA GLU A 31 38.71 -30.54 22.39
C GLU A 31 38.44 -29.28 21.60
N GLN A 32 39.21 -28.22 21.84
CA GLN A 32 39.00 -26.92 21.22
C GLN A 32 39.31 -26.97 19.71
N VAL A 33 38.26 -27.07 18.92
CA VAL A 33 38.34 -27.23 17.44
C VAL A 33 38.58 -25.87 16.74
N LEU A 34 38.18 -24.74 17.40
CA LEU A 34 38.25 -23.40 16.77
C LEU A 34 39.29 -22.54 17.52
N PRO A 35 40.22 -21.89 16.78
CA PRO A 35 41.14 -20.91 17.34
C PRO A 35 40.37 -19.73 17.98
N TYR A 36 40.90 -19.16 19.07
CA TYR A 36 40.30 -18.05 19.80
C TYR A 36 39.95 -16.85 18.90
N LYS A 37 40.82 -16.55 17.93
CA LYS A 37 40.56 -15.49 16.93
C LYS A 37 39.27 -15.75 16.16
N VAL A 38 39.05 -16.98 15.70
CA VAL A 38 37.85 -17.35 14.93
C VAL A 38 36.60 -17.29 15.82
N GLN A 39 36.69 -17.70 17.10
CA GLN A 39 35.59 -17.57 18.04
C GLN A 39 35.18 -16.11 18.24
N SER A 40 36.15 -15.21 18.45
CA SER A 40 35.92 -13.80 18.67
C SER A 40 35.30 -13.12 17.40
N GLU A 41 35.75 -13.51 16.22
CA GLU A 41 35.17 -13.03 14.95
C GLU A 41 33.75 -13.56 14.77
N ALA A 42 33.49 -14.84 15.08
CA ALA A 42 32.15 -15.45 14.99
C ALA A 42 31.17 -14.79 15.98
N GLN A 43 31.60 -14.45 17.20
CA GLN A 43 30.73 -13.72 18.15
C GLN A 43 30.37 -12.33 17.67
N ARG A 44 31.32 -11.57 17.13
CA ARG A 44 31.04 -10.26 16.54
C ARG A 44 30.10 -10.36 15.35
N PHE A 45 30.32 -11.34 14.49
CA PHE A 45 29.48 -11.60 13.34
C PHE A 45 28.06 -12.03 13.75
N LEU A 46 27.92 -12.84 14.80
CA LEU A 46 26.61 -13.24 15.32
C LEU A 46 25.75 -12.03 15.68
N VAL A 47 26.30 -11.08 16.45
CA VAL A 47 25.57 -9.86 16.84
C VAL A 47 25.16 -9.03 15.61
N GLN A 48 26.07 -8.88 14.64
CA GLN A 48 25.76 -8.16 13.40
C GLN A 48 24.68 -8.87 12.59
N PHE A 49 24.74 -10.19 12.52
CA PHE A 49 23.78 -11.00 11.77
C PHE A 49 22.38 -10.98 12.44
N GLU A 50 22.29 -11.07 13.77
CA GLU A 50 21.06 -10.91 14.51
C GLU A 50 20.41 -9.55 14.24
N ASN A 51 21.17 -8.47 14.34
CA ASN A 51 20.70 -7.13 14.06
C ASN A 51 20.21 -6.98 12.60
N ALA A 52 20.94 -7.56 11.64
CA ALA A 52 20.56 -7.51 10.23
C ALA A 52 19.25 -8.28 9.97
N VAL A 53 19.04 -9.44 10.60
CA VAL A 53 17.80 -10.22 10.49
C VAL A 53 16.62 -9.46 11.10
N VAL A 54 16.78 -8.85 12.27
CA VAL A 54 15.74 -8.01 12.90
C VAL A 54 15.40 -6.82 12.01
N GLN A 55 16.39 -6.08 11.55
CA GLN A 55 16.20 -4.92 10.68
C GLN A 55 15.51 -5.29 9.36
N SER A 56 15.87 -6.42 8.75
CA SER A 56 15.24 -6.92 7.53
C SER A 56 13.74 -7.22 7.76
N LYS A 57 13.41 -7.84 8.89
CA LYS A 57 12.02 -8.14 9.27
C LYS A 57 11.20 -6.86 9.50
N ASP A 58 11.78 -5.87 10.18
CA ASP A 58 11.12 -4.60 10.45
C ASP A 58 10.89 -3.81 9.16
N ASN A 59 11.87 -3.78 8.26
CA ASN A 59 11.74 -3.17 6.95
C ASN A 59 10.65 -3.85 6.10
N TYR A 60 10.59 -5.19 6.14
CA TYR A 60 9.55 -5.94 5.46
C TYR A 60 8.15 -5.61 6.01
N ASN A 61 7.99 -5.60 7.33
CA ASN A 61 6.73 -5.26 7.99
C ASN A 61 6.29 -3.82 7.67
N SER A 62 7.22 -2.87 7.69
CA SER A 62 6.98 -1.48 7.34
C SER A 62 6.51 -1.35 5.89
N LYS A 63 7.15 -2.05 4.95
CA LYS A 63 6.74 -2.10 3.54
C LYS A 63 5.33 -2.69 3.37
N VAL A 64 5.02 -3.78 4.07
CA VAL A 64 3.69 -4.41 4.02
C VAL A 64 2.62 -3.46 4.54
N ASN A 65 2.89 -2.75 5.64
CA ASN A 65 1.94 -1.80 6.21
C ASN A 65 1.74 -0.58 5.31
N ALA A 66 2.81 -0.02 4.73
CA ALA A 66 2.72 1.07 3.77
C ALA A 66 1.87 0.67 2.54
N ASN A 67 2.07 -0.53 2.00
CA ASN A 67 1.27 -1.03 0.88
C ASN A 67 -0.21 -1.21 1.24
N LYS A 68 -0.53 -1.66 2.47
CA LYS A 68 -1.92 -1.76 2.93
C LYS A 68 -2.59 -0.39 3.02
N GLN A 69 -1.88 0.59 3.60
CA GLN A 69 -2.38 1.97 3.70
C GLN A 69 -2.61 2.57 2.32
N TYR A 70 -1.65 2.42 1.41
CA TYR A 70 -1.77 2.91 0.04
C TYR A 70 -2.98 2.31 -0.68
N ARG A 71 -3.16 0.99 -0.61
CA ARG A 71 -4.34 0.34 -1.21
C ARG A 71 -5.65 0.87 -0.66
N HIS A 72 -5.72 1.16 0.63
CA HIS A 72 -6.90 1.75 1.26
C HIS A 72 -7.17 3.16 0.73
N ILE A 73 -6.13 3.98 0.55
CA ILE A 73 -6.24 5.32 -0.04
C ILE A 73 -6.80 5.24 -1.48
N VAL A 74 -6.21 4.38 -2.33
CA VAL A 74 -6.67 4.14 -3.70
C VAL A 74 -8.13 3.70 -3.74
N GLN A 75 -8.52 2.75 -2.87
CA GLN A 75 -9.89 2.26 -2.80
C GLN A 75 -10.88 3.35 -2.38
N ASN A 76 -10.52 4.20 -1.44
CA ASN A 76 -11.35 5.31 -1.01
C ASN A 76 -11.54 6.34 -2.12
N ALA A 77 -10.47 6.77 -2.78
CA ALA A 77 -10.56 7.70 -3.90
C ALA A 77 -11.48 7.15 -5.00
N ARG A 78 -11.29 5.91 -5.41
CA ARG A 78 -12.14 5.21 -6.38
C ARG A 78 -13.61 5.17 -5.95
N MET A 79 -13.86 4.79 -4.71
CA MET A 79 -15.20 4.65 -4.16
C MET A 79 -15.94 6.01 -4.15
N TYR A 80 -15.30 7.07 -3.68
CA TYR A 80 -15.95 8.38 -3.60
C TYR A 80 -16.19 9.00 -4.97
N ILE A 81 -15.28 8.84 -5.94
CA ILE A 81 -15.48 9.29 -7.32
C ILE A 81 -16.63 8.50 -7.97
N SER A 82 -16.61 7.17 -7.87
CA SER A 82 -17.68 6.32 -8.40
C SER A 82 -19.03 6.64 -7.80
N HIS A 83 -19.11 6.80 -6.47
CA HIS A 83 -20.34 7.12 -5.77
C HIS A 83 -20.88 8.51 -6.20
N PHE A 84 -20.00 9.50 -6.32
CA PHE A 84 -20.42 10.82 -6.80
C PHE A 84 -21.05 10.76 -8.21
N ILE A 85 -20.41 10.02 -9.14
CA ILE A 85 -20.94 9.84 -10.50
C ILE A 85 -22.30 9.11 -10.49
N GLN A 86 -22.46 8.11 -9.64
CA GLN A 86 -23.74 7.40 -9.49
C GLN A 86 -24.84 8.35 -8.99
N VAL A 87 -24.55 9.15 -7.96
CA VAL A 87 -25.52 10.12 -7.41
C VAL A 87 -25.87 11.20 -8.44
N LEU A 88 -24.87 11.70 -9.20
CA LEU A 88 -25.09 12.62 -10.30
C LEU A 88 -26.00 12.00 -11.37
N ASN A 89 -25.75 10.78 -11.79
CA ASN A 89 -26.59 10.07 -12.74
C ASN A 89 -28.04 9.89 -12.25
N LEU A 90 -28.20 9.54 -10.97
CA LEU A 90 -29.51 9.41 -10.34
C LEU A 90 -30.25 10.77 -10.29
N ALA A 91 -29.55 11.86 -9.97
CA ALA A 91 -30.13 13.20 -10.00
C ALA A 91 -30.58 13.62 -11.41
N VAL A 92 -29.84 13.21 -12.46
CA VAL A 92 -30.26 13.41 -13.85
C VAL A 92 -31.49 12.57 -14.19
N ILE A 93 -31.55 11.31 -13.79
CA ILE A 93 -32.72 10.42 -14.03
C ILE A 93 -33.99 10.99 -13.35
N ARG A 94 -33.83 11.56 -12.14
CA ARG A 94 -34.95 12.19 -11.42
C ARG A 94 -35.36 13.55 -11.96
N GLY A 95 -34.62 14.09 -12.95
CA GLY A 95 -34.87 15.41 -13.53
C GLY A 95 -34.43 16.58 -12.63
N GLU A 96 -33.68 16.34 -11.56
CA GLU A 96 -33.14 17.38 -10.68
C GLU A 96 -31.99 18.14 -11.32
N ILE A 97 -31.25 17.48 -12.20
CA ILE A 97 -30.15 18.02 -12.98
C ILE A 97 -30.42 17.76 -14.46
N LYS A 98 -30.26 18.78 -15.30
CA LYS A 98 -30.42 18.66 -16.77
C LYS A 98 -29.33 17.73 -17.32
N LYS A 99 -29.71 16.80 -18.20
CA LYS A 99 -28.80 15.79 -18.77
C LYS A 99 -27.58 16.42 -19.49
N ASP A 100 -27.77 17.58 -20.13
CA ASP A 100 -26.71 18.27 -20.89
C ASP A 100 -25.57 18.74 -20.00
N LEU A 101 -25.84 18.98 -18.69
CA LEU A 101 -24.84 19.37 -17.72
C LEU A 101 -23.83 18.24 -17.38
N LYS A 102 -24.10 16.99 -17.77
CA LYS A 102 -23.14 15.89 -17.67
C LYS A 102 -21.89 16.13 -18.50
N ALA A 103 -21.99 16.90 -19.58
CA ALA A 103 -20.84 17.28 -20.42
C ALA A 103 -19.77 18.06 -19.63
N LEU A 104 -20.15 18.82 -18.60
CA LEU A 104 -19.20 19.53 -17.73
C LEU A 104 -18.24 18.58 -16.98
N TYR A 105 -18.68 17.36 -16.74
CA TYR A 105 -17.90 16.31 -16.07
C TYR A 105 -17.19 15.37 -17.05
N GLY A 106 -17.33 15.63 -18.38
CA GLY A 106 -16.83 14.74 -19.41
C GLY A 106 -17.57 13.41 -19.50
N LEU A 107 -18.77 13.31 -18.91
CA LEU A 107 -19.61 12.12 -18.93
C LEU A 107 -20.52 12.12 -20.19
N ASP A 108 -20.80 10.91 -20.69
CA ASP A 108 -21.74 10.74 -21.78
C ASP A 108 -23.16 11.14 -21.34
N ILE A 109 -23.80 11.98 -22.15
CA ILE A 109 -25.14 12.52 -21.90
C ILE A 109 -26.21 11.41 -21.98
N ASN A 110 -25.99 10.40 -22.82
CA ASN A 110 -27.01 9.40 -23.19
C ASN A 110 -26.92 8.11 -22.36
N ASN A 111 -25.84 7.90 -21.58
CA ASN A 111 -25.73 6.73 -20.71
C ASN A 111 -25.51 7.13 -19.25
N HIS A 112 -25.75 6.21 -18.34
CA HIS A 112 -25.59 6.40 -16.89
C HIS A 112 -24.53 5.46 -16.31
N ILE A 113 -23.57 5.07 -17.15
CA ILE A 113 -22.50 4.15 -16.76
C ILE A 113 -21.42 4.94 -16.03
N VAL A 114 -20.91 4.37 -14.95
CA VAL A 114 -19.70 4.87 -14.28
C VAL A 114 -18.51 4.49 -15.16
N PRO A 115 -17.63 5.44 -15.48
CA PRO A 115 -16.43 5.15 -16.26
C PRO A 115 -15.51 4.14 -15.56
N ASP A 116 -14.59 3.56 -16.31
CA ASP A 116 -13.57 2.69 -15.73
C ASP A 116 -12.65 3.47 -14.80
N LEU A 117 -12.52 2.99 -13.57
CA LEU A 117 -11.66 3.52 -12.52
C LEU A 117 -10.66 2.44 -12.05
N SER A 118 -10.32 1.47 -12.90
CA SER A 118 -9.47 0.34 -12.54
C SER A 118 -8.02 0.74 -12.29
N THR A 119 -7.51 1.72 -13.03
CA THR A 119 -6.12 2.20 -12.93
C THR A 119 -6.03 3.51 -12.13
N GLU A 120 -4.85 3.78 -11.59
CA GLU A 120 -4.56 5.04 -10.87
C GLU A 120 -4.69 6.26 -11.80
N GLU A 121 -4.25 6.14 -13.03
CA GLU A 121 -4.37 7.18 -14.06
C GLU A 121 -5.84 7.53 -14.34
N CYS A 122 -6.72 6.51 -14.44
CA CYS A 122 -8.15 6.74 -14.59
C CYS A 122 -8.75 7.45 -13.37
N ILE A 123 -8.32 7.09 -12.14
CA ILE A 123 -8.79 7.75 -10.91
C ILE A 123 -8.38 9.23 -10.92
N LEU A 124 -7.12 9.53 -11.28
CA LEU A 124 -6.61 10.91 -11.37
C LEU A 124 -7.37 11.72 -12.42
N GLU A 125 -7.54 11.17 -13.61
CA GLU A 125 -8.25 11.85 -14.70
C GLU A 125 -9.71 12.13 -14.36
N TRP A 126 -10.45 11.09 -13.91
CA TRP A 126 -11.86 11.23 -13.59
C TRP A 126 -12.09 12.05 -12.32
N GLY A 127 -11.25 11.92 -11.31
CA GLY A 127 -11.33 12.74 -10.11
C GLY A 127 -11.22 14.22 -10.42
N LYS A 128 -10.26 14.62 -11.26
CA LYS A 128 -10.10 16.00 -11.73
C LYS A 128 -11.34 16.48 -12.48
N LYS A 129 -11.81 15.72 -13.48
CA LYS A 129 -13.01 16.08 -14.28
C LYS A 129 -14.25 16.26 -13.41
N ILE A 130 -14.46 15.39 -12.42
CA ILE A 130 -15.62 15.46 -11.51
C ILE A 130 -15.54 16.69 -10.61
N ILE A 131 -14.38 16.99 -10.06
CA ILE A 131 -14.19 18.16 -9.18
C ILE A 131 -14.40 19.45 -9.98
N GLU A 132 -13.77 19.58 -11.14
CA GLU A 132 -13.90 20.76 -12.01
C GLU A 132 -15.33 20.93 -12.53
N GLY A 133 -15.97 19.83 -12.97
CA GLY A 133 -17.34 19.85 -13.47
C GLY A 133 -18.35 20.29 -12.42
N GLU A 134 -18.23 19.80 -11.18
CA GLU A 134 -19.12 20.21 -10.09
C GLU A 134 -18.92 21.68 -9.71
N GLN A 135 -17.67 22.15 -9.67
CA GLN A 135 -17.38 23.57 -9.43
C GLN A 135 -18.03 24.47 -10.48
N GLN A 136 -17.91 24.10 -11.76
CA GLN A 136 -18.53 24.86 -12.86
C GLN A 136 -20.04 24.83 -12.76
N ARG A 137 -20.66 23.67 -12.52
CA ARG A 137 -22.10 23.53 -12.40
C ARG A 137 -22.70 24.36 -11.26
N VAL A 138 -22.03 24.34 -10.09
CA VAL A 138 -22.43 25.13 -8.92
C VAL A 138 -22.25 26.63 -9.19
N ALA A 139 -21.17 27.04 -9.87
CA ALA A 139 -20.95 28.41 -10.28
C ALA A 139 -22.05 28.94 -11.26
N MET A 140 -22.68 28.05 -12.04
CA MET A 140 -23.82 28.36 -12.87
C MET A 140 -25.16 28.44 -12.12
N GLY A 141 -25.13 28.34 -10.75
CA GLY A 141 -26.31 28.41 -9.90
C GLY A 141 -26.98 27.06 -9.62
N GLY A 142 -26.32 25.95 -9.98
CA GLY A 142 -26.79 24.60 -9.62
C GLY A 142 -26.64 24.30 -8.12
N PHE A 143 -27.59 23.57 -7.53
CA PHE A 143 -27.49 23.10 -6.16
C PHE A 143 -26.42 22.02 -6.04
N ALA A 144 -25.49 22.15 -5.07
CA ALA A 144 -24.44 21.17 -4.85
C ALA A 144 -25.02 19.79 -4.53
N ILE A 145 -24.37 18.73 -5.06
CA ILE A 145 -24.70 17.35 -4.68
C ILE A 145 -24.31 17.14 -3.22
N TYR A 146 -25.24 16.57 -2.45
CA TYR A 146 -25.11 16.50 -1.00
C TYR A 146 -24.40 15.25 -0.50
N ASN A 147 -24.63 14.08 -1.09
CA ASN A 147 -24.06 12.82 -0.61
C ASN A 147 -23.59 11.89 -1.74
N PRO A 148 -22.26 11.77 -1.96
CA PRO A 148 -21.20 12.51 -1.28
C PRO A 148 -21.11 13.96 -1.75
N THR A 149 -20.65 14.86 -0.85
CA THR A 149 -20.31 16.23 -1.28
C THR A 149 -19.03 16.23 -2.08
N ILE A 150 -18.88 17.20 -3.01
CA ILE A 150 -17.64 17.31 -3.80
C ILE A 150 -16.41 17.56 -2.92
N ASN A 151 -16.57 18.21 -1.77
CA ASN A 151 -15.48 18.40 -0.82
C ASN A 151 -14.98 17.07 -0.23
N LYS A 152 -15.88 16.10 0.04
CA LYS A 152 -15.47 14.75 0.45
C LYS A 152 -14.70 14.03 -0.68
N VAL A 153 -15.18 14.13 -1.92
CA VAL A 153 -14.46 13.56 -3.09
C VAL A 153 -13.08 14.17 -3.18
N LYS A 154 -12.97 15.52 -3.06
CA LYS A 154 -11.71 16.24 -3.13
C LYS A 154 -10.73 15.81 -2.05
N VAL A 155 -11.17 15.68 -0.79
CA VAL A 155 -10.30 15.22 0.30
C VAL A 155 -9.69 13.85 -0.01
N HIS A 156 -10.47 12.88 -0.49
CA HIS A 156 -9.96 11.56 -0.81
C HIS A 156 -9.13 11.53 -2.10
N TYR A 157 -9.38 12.44 -3.02
CA TYR A 157 -8.58 12.64 -4.23
C TYR A 157 -7.23 13.30 -3.91
N ASP A 158 -7.19 14.32 -3.07
CA ASP A 158 -5.96 15.03 -2.69
C ASP A 158 -5.01 14.19 -1.82
N ILE A 159 -5.55 13.21 -1.08
CA ILE A 159 -4.76 12.24 -0.29
C ILE A 159 -4.16 11.14 -1.17
N PHE A 160 -4.81 10.82 -2.28
CA PHE A 160 -4.36 9.84 -3.27
C PHE A 160 -3.25 10.40 -4.16
#